data_99e5811734f0d88c151ae639da487689
#
_entry.id   99e5811734f0d88c151ae639da487689
#
_cell.length_a   1.000
_cell.length_b   1.000
_cell.length_c   1.000
_cell.angle_alpha   90.00
_cell.angle_beta   90.00
_cell.angle_gamma   90.00
#
_symmetry.space_group_name_H-M   'P 1'
#
loop_
_entity.id
_entity.type
_entity.pdbx_description
1 polymer ?
#
loop_
_entity_poly.entity_id
_entity_poly.type
_entity_poly.pdbx_seq_one_letter_code
_entity_poly.pdbx_strand_id
1 'polypeptide(L)'
;MLAAALMGGLAVSGLFAGRLLAQRGEFSRMHSDGAPRMFRHLAKQLDLTADQQTQIRAIFRNHADEIETNVKAGMNARRALHQALLAQPVDESSIRNLAMQAGAAHGESAIVFAKIRAEIWPILNPDQQAKLTQLHGQMKDRGDAAFQSLDKWLRGDN
;
A
#
# COMPACT_ATOMS: atom_id res chain seq x y z
N MET A 1 2.03 -4.37 2.58
CA MET A 1 1.94 -3.24 1.63
C MET A 1 0.78 -3.35 0.64
N LEU A 2 0.44 -4.54 0.11
CA LEU A 2 -0.66 -4.72 -0.86
C LEU A 2 -2.04 -4.28 -0.34
N ALA A 3 -2.33 -4.43 0.93
CA ALA A 3 -3.63 -4.03 1.47
C ALA A 3 -3.72 -2.53 1.84
N ALA A 4 -2.59 -1.84 2.00
CA ALA A 4 -2.59 -0.37 2.07
C ALA A 4 -3.02 0.25 0.73
N ALA A 5 -2.75 -0.41 -0.38
CA ALA A 5 -3.20 0.01 -1.71
C ALA A 5 -4.72 -0.15 -1.90
N LEU A 6 -5.34 -1.19 -1.33
CA LEU A 6 -6.80 -1.33 -1.31
C LEU A 6 -7.50 -0.21 -0.53
N MET A 7 -6.78 0.44 0.36
CA MET A 7 -7.32 1.47 1.25
C MET A 7 -6.85 2.89 0.91
N GLY A 8 -6.13 3.10 -0.22
CA GLY A 8 -5.84 4.44 -0.76
C GLY A 8 -5.04 5.35 0.17
N GLY A 9 -4.12 4.80 0.95
CA GLY A 9 -3.29 5.58 1.84
C GLY A 9 -1.89 5.81 1.28
N LEU A 10 -1.55 7.02 0.90
CA LEU A 10 -0.17 7.50 0.75
C LEU A 10 0.52 7.43 2.13
N ALA A 11 1.13 6.29 2.45
CA ALA A 11 2.03 6.24 3.57
C ALA A 11 3.35 6.91 3.17
N VAL A 12 3.51 8.16 3.59
CA VAL A 12 4.83 8.81 3.69
C VAL A 12 5.57 8.09 4.83
N SER A 13 6.12 6.92 4.55
CA SER A 13 6.90 6.12 5.50
C SER A 13 8.31 5.96 4.98
N GLY A 14 9.05 7.08 4.87
CA GLY A 14 10.41 7.11 4.35
C GLY A 14 11.51 7.35 5.38
N LEU A 15 11.22 7.68 6.64
CA LEU A 15 12.24 8.24 7.53
C LEU A 15 12.64 7.41 8.77
N PHE A 16 12.13 6.18 8.94
CA PHE A 16 12.48 5.36 10.12
C PHE A 16 13.08 3.97 9.83
N ALA A 17 13.62 3.70 8.65
CA ALA A 17 14.18 2.41 8.28
C ALA A 17 15.70 2.27 8.53
N GLY A 18 16.31 3.13 9.30
CA GLY A 18 17.78 3.16 9.49
C GLY A 18 18.37 2.12 10.45
N ARG A 19 17.62 1.21 11.06
CA ARG A 19 18.16 0.38 12.15
C ARG A 19 17.88 -1.13 12.13
N LEU A 20 17.40 -1.70 11.03
CA LEU A 20 17.07 -3.14 10.97
C LEU A 20 17.62 -3.87 9.74
N LEU A 21 18.87 -3.61 9.36
CA LEU A 21 19.54 -4.29 8.24
C LEU A 21 20.30 -5.59 8.65
N ALA A 22 20.02 -6.16 9.81
CA ALA A 22 20.78 -7.32 10.29
C ALA A 22 20.07 -8.69 10.23
N GLN A 23 18.84 -8.80 9.72
CA GLN A 23 18.13 -10.08 9.65
C GLN A 23 17.61 -10.40 8.25
N ARG A 24 18.54 -10.76 7.37
CA ARG A 24 18.28 -11.11 5.96
C ARG A 24 17.37 -12.34 5.75
N GLY A 25 17.11 -13.13 6.78
CA GLY A 25 16.33 -14.37 6.69
C GLY A 25 14.84 -14.23 7.05
N GLU A 26 14.46 -13.26 7.89
CA GLU A 26 13.08 -13.12 8.36
C GLU A 26 12.22 -12.22 7.45
N PHE A 27 12.84 -11.32 6.70
CA PHE A 27 12.15 -10.39 5.81
C PHE A 27 11.41 -11.11 4.67
N SER A 28 11.93 -12.23 4.17
CA SER A 28 11.31 -13.03 3.12
C SER A 28 10.06 -13.77 3.62
N ARG A 29 10.06 -14.26 4.86
CA ARG A 29 8.91 -14.95 5.48
C ARG A 29 7.79 -13.97 5.86
N MET A 30 8.12 -12.75 6.24
CA MET A 30 7.14 -11.73 6.61
C MET A 30 6.32 -11.24 5.41
N HIS A 31 6.85 -11.34 4.18
CA HIS A 31 6.16 -10.94 2.95
C HIS A 31 5.21 -12.03 2.43
N SER A 32 5.51 -13.32 2.63
CA SER A 32 4.65 -14.42 2.19
C SER A 32 3.37 -14.54 3.03
N ASP A 33 3.40 -14.15 4.31
CA ASP A 33 2.26 -14.25 5.23
C ASP A 33 1.46 -12.94 5.39
N GLY A 34 1.97 -11.84 4.86
CA GLY A 34 1.38 -10.51 5.07
C GLY A 34 0.00 -10.36 4.45
N ALA A 35 -0.15 -10.73 3.18
CA ALA A 35 -1.42 -10.61 2.46
C ALA A 35 -2.52 -11.53 3.04
N PRO A 36 -2.26 -12.83 3.35
CA PRO A 36 -3.24 -13.69 3.99
C PRO A 36 -3.65 -13.22 5.39
N ARG A 37 -2.72 -12.69 6.19
CA ARG A 37 -3.03 -12.14 7.53
C ARG A 37 -3.90 -10.92 7.44
N MET A 38 -3.59 -10.01 6.51
CA MET A 38 -4.36 -8.80 6.30
C MET A 38 -5.76 -9.10 5.77
N PHE A 39 -5.90 -10.02 4.83
CA PHE A 39 -7.22 -10.46 4.37
C PHE A 39 -8.05 -11.02 5.54
N ARG A 40 -7.47 -11.87 6.38
CA ARG A 40 -8.16 -12.40 7.58
C ARG A 40 -8.56 -11.32 8.55
N HIS A 41 -7.70 -10.32 8.77
CA HIS A 41 -8.01 -9.20 9.66
C HIS A 41 -9.18 -8.37 9.11
N LEU A 42 -9.15 -8.04 7.82
CA LEU A 42 -10.23 -7.31 7.16
C LEU A 42 -11.53 -8.11 7.13
N ALA A 43 -11.46 -9.40 6.83
CA ALA A 43 -12.61 -10.30 6.83
C ALA A 43 -13.28 -10.34 8.21
N LYS A 44 -12.47 -10.35 9.28
CA LYS A 44 -12.97 -10.28 10.66
C LYS A 44 -13.56 -8.91 11.00
N GLN A 45 -12.92 -7.82 10.59
CA GLN A 45 -13.43 -6.46 10.85
C GLN A 45 -14.76 -6.19 10.14
N LEU A 46 -14.92 -6.73 8.93
CA LEU A 46 -16.14 -6.57 8.14
C LEU A 46 -17.18 -7.68 8.41
N ASP A 47 -16.90 -8.63 9.30
CA ASP A 47 -17.77 -9.77 9.57
C ASP A 47 -18.19 -10.51 8.29
N LEU A 48 -17.21 -10.74 7.37
CA LEU A 48 -17.48 -11.41 6.09
C LEU A 48 -17.89 -12.86 6.29
N THR A 49 -18.97 -13.27 5.63
CA THR A 49 -19.39 -14.68 5.57
C THR A 49 -18.36 -15.54 4.83
N ALA A 50 -18.41 -16.86 4.99
CA ALA A 50 -17.55 -17.79 4.28
C ALA A 50 -17.70 -17.68 2.75
N ASP A 51 -18.93 -17.47 2.28
CA ASP A 51 -19.24 -17.32 0.85
C ASP A 51 -18.65 -16.00 0.33
N GLN A 52 -18.82 -14.87 1.04
CA GLN A 52 -18.21 -13.61 0.68
C GLN A 52 -16.69 -13.71 0.63
N GLN A 53 -16.06 -14.36 1.61
CA GLN A 53 -14.62 -14.58 1.60
C GLN A 53 -14.16 -15.41 0.39
N THR A 54 -14.95 -16.41 0.00
CA THR A 54 -14.65 -17.24 -1.17
C THR A 54 -14.75 -16.44 -2.47
N GLN A 55 -15.83 -15.66 -2.64
CA GLN A 55 -16.02 -14.79 -3.80
C GLN A 55 -14.92 -13.72 -3.91
N ILE A 56 -14.58 -13.05 -2.81
CA ILE A 56 -13.53 -12.03 -2.78
C ILE A 56 -12.16 -12.66 -3.13
N ARG A 57 -11.86 -13.85 -2.61
CA ARG A 57 -10.62 -14.55 -3.00
C ARG A 57 -10.58 -14.91 -4.48
N ALA A 58 -11.71 -15.27 -5.07
CA ALA A 58 -11.79 -15.55 -6.51
C ALA A 58 -11.49 -14.28 -7.33
N ILE A 59 -12.02 -13.12 -6.95
CA ILE A 59 -11.72 -11.84 -7.59
C ILE A 59 -10.22 -11.57 -7.54
N PHE A 60 -9.57 -11.69 -6.37
CA PHE A 60 -8.11 -11.48 -6.27
C PHE A 60 -7.31 -12.44 -7.14
N ARG A 61 -7.76 -13.69 -7.27
CA ARG A 61 -7.09 -14.68 -8.15
C ARG A 61 -7.23 -14.32 -9.62
N ASN A 62 -8.38 -13.80 -10.04
CA ASN A 62 -8.60 -13.35 -11.42
C ASN A 62 -7.69 -12.18 -11.80
N HIS A 63 -7.31 -11.35 -10.84
CA HIS A 63 -6.38 -10.21 -11.04
C HIS A 63 -4.94 -10.53 -10.63
N ALA A 64 -4.60 -11.79 -10.33
CA ALA A 64 -3.30 -12.14 -9.72
C ALA A 64 -2.11 -11.72 -10.59
N ASP A 65 -2.15 -11.98 -11.89
CA ASP A 65 -1.07 -11.65 -12.81
C ASP A 65 -0.88 -10.14 -12.98
N GLU A 66 -1.99 -9.40 -13.04
CA GLU A 66 -1.98 -7.94 -13.13
C GLU A 66 -1.42 -7.32 -11.83
N ILE A 67 -1.83 -7.84 -10.67
CA ILE A 67 -1.30 -7.44 -9.37
C ILE A 67 0.20 -7.72 -9.29
N GLU A 68 0.62 -8.93 -9.64
CA GLU A 68 2.03 -9.34 -9.56
C GLU A 68 2.91 -8.47 -10.45
N THR A 69 2.49 -8.22 -11.68
CA THR A 69 3.21 -7.38 -12.65
C THR A 69 3.40 -5.97 -12.10
N ASN A 70 2.32 -5.35 -11.63
CA ASN A 70 2.37 -3.98 -11.11
C ASN A 70 3.16 -3.85 -9.80
N VAL A 71 3.05 -4.85 -8.92
CA VAL A 71 3.84 -4.89 -7.68
C VAL A 71 5.32 -5.01 -7.99
N LYS A 72 5.72 -5.89 -8.92
CA LYS A 72 7.12 -6.04 -9.34
C LYS A 72 7.66 -4.75 -9.95
N ALA A 73 6.89 -4.12 -10.85
CA ALA A 73 7.26 -2.84 -11.46
C ALA A 73 7.47 -1.75 -10.39
N GLY A 74 6.53 -1.61 -9.48
CA GLY A 74 6.62 -0.64 -8.38
C GLY A 74 7.78 -0.89 -7.43
N MET A 75 8.06 -2.15 -7.10
CA MET A 75 9.23 -2.50 -6.28
C MET A 75 10.55 -2.17 -6.97
N ASN A 76 10.67 -2.48 -8.27
CA ASN A 76 11.87 -2.19 -9.04
C ASN A 76 12.10 -0.67 -9.18
N ALA A 77 11.05 0.09 -9.51
CA ALA A 77 11.13 1.54 -9.61
C ALA A 77 11.55 2.20 -8.28
N ARG A 78 10.96 1.77 -7.17
CA ARG A 78 11.35 2.26 -5.83
C ARG A 78 12.78 1.90 -5.46
N ARG A 79 13.24 0.70 -5.80
CA ARG A 79 14.63 0.27 -5.55
C ARG A 79 15.61 1.12 -6.35
N ALA A 80 15.32 1.35 -7.63
CA ALA A 80 16.15 2.20 -8.47
C ALA A 80 16.20 3.64 -7.95
N LEU A 81 15.05 4.21 -7.59
CA LEU A 81 14.99 5.54 -6.98
C LEU A 81 15.79 5.61 -5.67
N HIS A 82 15.66 4.62 -4.79
CA HIS A 82 16.42 4.58 -3.55
C HIS A 82 17.93 4.51 -3.79
N GLN A 83 18.38 3.75 -4.79
CA GLN A 83 19.79 3.70 -5.17
C GLN A 83 20.28 5.06 -5.70
N ALA A 84 19.50 5.74 -6.53
CA ALA A 84 19.85 7.06 -7.05
C ALA A 84 19.94 8.13 -5.95
N LEU A 85 19.07 8.05 -4.93
CA LEU A 85 19.12 8.97 -3.78
C LEU A 85 20.38 8.83 -2.92
N LEU A 86 21.02 7.66 -2.96
CA LEU A 86 22.26 7.37 -2.21
C LEU A 86 23.53 7.54 -3.06
N ALA A 87 23.39 7.79 -4.35
CA ALA A 87 24.54 7.94 -5.26
C ALA A 87 25.27 9.28 -5.05
N GLN A 88 26.57 9.26 -5.27
CA GLN A 88 27.42 10.46 -5.30
C GLN A 88 28.24 10.50 -6.60
N PRO A 89 28.28 11.62 -7.29
CA PRO A 89 27.58 12.87 -7.02
C PRO A 89 26.06 12.76 -7.19
N VAL A 90 25.32 13.71 -6.61
CA VAL A 90 23.85 13.73 -6.73
C VAL A 90 23.46 14.06 -8.17
N ASP A 91 22.67 13.18 -8.81
CA ASP A 91 22.08 13.41 -10.12
C ASP A 91 20.57 13.67 -10.00
N GLU A 92 20.22 14.95 -9.93
CA GLU A 92 18.80 15.36 -9.80
C GLU A 92 17.94 14.91 -10.99
N SER A 93 18.51 14.85 -12.20
CA SER A 93 17.77 14.46 -13.39
C SER A 93 17.39 12.99 -13.35
N SER A 94 18.32 12.14 -12.96
CA SER A 94 18.08 10.71 -12.74
C SER A 94 17.05 10.47 -11.63
N ILE A 95 17.20 11.17 -10.50
CA ILE A 95 16.26 11.09 -9.37
C ILE A 95 14.85 11.47 -9.83
N ARG A 96 14.67 12.56 -10.56
CA ARG A 96 13.38 13.02 -11.09
C ARG A 96 12.73 11.98 -12.01
N ASN A 97 13.50 11.42 -12.94
CA ASN A 97 13.02 10.41 -13.88
C ASN A 97 12.58 9.13 -13.14
N LEU A 98 13.38 8.67 -12.18
CA LEU A 98 13.05 7.48 -11.39
C LEU A 98 11.85 7.71 -10.46
N ALA A 99 11.69 8.92 -9.93
CA ALA A 99 10.52 9.30 -9.14
C ALA A 99 9.25 9.29 -10.01
N MET A 100 9.30 9.77 -11.24
CA MET A 100 8.17 9.69 -12.18
C MET A 100 7.81 8.24 -12.50
N GLN A 101 8.79 7.37 -12.75
CA GLN A 101 8.56 5.93 -12.98
C GLN A 101 7.92 5.26 -11.77
N ALA A 102 8.38 5.57 -10.56
CA ALA A 102 7.79 5.05 -9.34
C ALA A 102 6.35 5.55 -9.14
N GLY A 103 6.07 6.81 -9.49
CA GLY A 103 4.73 7.40 -9.49
C GLY A 103 3.81 6.72 -10.50
N ALA A 104 4.26 6.50 -11.73
CA ALA A 104 3.51 5.79 -12.76
C ALA A 104 3.13 4.36 -12.32
N ALA A 105 4.11 3.59 -11.83
CA ALA A 105 3.87 2.24 -11.32
C ALA A 105 2.88 2.21 -10.14
N HIS A 106 2.89 3.27 -9.31
CA HIS A 106 1.89 3.42 -8.24
C HIS A 106 0.50 3.71 -8.82
N GLY A 107 0.39 4.54 -9.84
CA GLY A 107 -0.87 4.85 -10.54
C GLY A 107 -1.50 3.58 -11.13
N GLU A 108 -0.73 2.78 -11.86
CA GLU A 108 -1.21 1.50 -12.41
C GLU A 108 -1.73 0.56 -11.30
N SER A 109 -0.99 0.45 -10.20
CA SER A 109 -1.44 -0.34 -9.06
C SER A 109 -2.77 0.19 -8.48
N ALA A 110 -2.94 1.51 -8.39
CA ALA A 110 -4.17 2.11 -7.89
C ALA A 110 -5.37 1.79 -8.80
N ILE A 111 -5.19 1.79 -10.13
CA ILE A 111 -6.23 1.43 -11.10
C ILE A 111 -6.66 -0.03 -10.90
N VAL A 112 -5.73 -0.97 -10.78
CA VAL A 112 -6.05 -2.39 -10.54
C VAL A 112 -6.86 -2.55 -9.25
N PHE A 113 -6.44 -1.92 -8.17
CA PHE A 113 -7.18 -2.00 -6.92
C PHE A 113 -8.55 -1.32 -6.97
N ALA A 114 -8.72 -0.26 -7.77
CA ALA A 114 -10.03 0.36 -7.98
C ALA A 114 -10.98 -0.59 -8.72
N LYS A 115 -10.50 -1.34 -9.74
CA LYS A 115 -11.27 -2.39 -10.41
C LYS A 115 -11.70 -3.48 -9.44
N ILE A 116 -10.74 -4.05 -8.68
CA ILE A 116 -11.01 -5.08 -7.68
C ILE A 116 -12.03 -4.61 -6.64
N ARG A 117 -11.90 -3.37 -6.16
CA ARG A 117 -12.87 -2.78 -5.23
C ARG A 117 -14.27 -2.69 -5.85
N ALA A 118 -14.38 -2.28 -7.11
CA ALA A 118 -15.67 -2.20 -7.80
C ALA A 118 -16.35 -3.58 -7.92
N GLU A 119 -15.57 -4.65 -8.14
CA GLU A 119 -16.09 -6.01 -8.17
C GLU A 119 -16.48 -6.54 -6.77
N ILE A 120 -15.76 -6.16 -5.72
CA ILE A 120 -16.05 -6.56 -4.34
C ILE A 120 -17.26 -5.81 -3.78
N TRP A 121 -17.46 -4.56 -4.16
CA TRP A 121 -18.50 -3.70 -3.58
C TRP A 121 -19.91 -4.32 -3.57
N PRO A 122 -20.43 -4.90 -4.67
CA PRO A 122 -21.75 -5.51 -4.69
C PRO A 122 -21.88 -6.81 -3.87
N ILE A 123 -20.75 -7.42 -3.47
CA ILE A 123 -20.75 -8.62 -2.61
C ILE A 123 -21.02 -8.23 -1.15
N LEU A 124 -20.69 -7.01 -0.77
CA LEU A 124 -20.85 -6.50 0.59
C LEU A 124 -22.27 -6.00 0.83
N ASN A 125 -22.81 -6.30 2.03
CA ASN A 125 -24.06 -5.70 2.47
C ASN A 125 -23.86 -4.22 2.88
N PRO A 126 -24.96 -3.43 3.08
CA PRO A 126 -24.86 -2.00 3.40
C PRO A 126 -24.03 -1.70 4.66
N ASP A 127 -24.12 -2.52 5.70
CA ASP A 127 -23.36 -2.31 6.94
C ASP A 127 -21.86 -2.55 6.73
N GLN A 128 -21.52 -3.57 5.95
CA GLN A 128 -20.13 -3.87 5.58
C GLN A 128 -19.54 -2.77 4.68
N GLN A 129 -20.34 -2.23 3.75
CA GLN A 129 -19.95 -1.08 2.91
C GLN A 129 -19.67 0.18 3.76
N ALA A 130 -20.53 0.46 4.73
CA ALA A 130 -20.36 1.57 5.67
C ALA A 130 -19.08 1.38 6.52
N LYS A 131 -18.87 0.20 7.09
CA LYS A 131 -17.64 -0.14 7.84
C LYS A 131 -16.39 0.02 6.98
N LEU A 132 -16.40 -0.45 5.73
CA LEU A 132 -15.26 -0.32 4.82
C LEU A 132 -14.95 1.15 4.52
N THR A 133 -15.98 1.96 4.31
CA THR A 133 -15.84 3.41 4.09
C THR A 133 -15.26 4.11 5.32
N GLN A 134 -15.72 3.76 6.52
CA GLN A 134 -15.19 4.29 7.78
C GLN A 134 -13.71 3.93 7.98
N LEU A 135 -13.32 2.68 7.73
CA LEU A 135 -11.92 2.25 7.81
C LEU A 135 -11.03 3.05 6.86
N HIS A 136 -11.52 3.34 5.66
CA HIS A 136 -10.82 4.19 4.71
C HIS A 136 -10.63 5.63 5.21
N GLY A 137 -11.67 6.23 5.78
CA GLY A 137 -11.60 7.56 6.41
C GLY A 137 -10.56 7.64 7.52
N GLN A 138 -10.54 6.68 8.44
CA GLN A 138 -9.58 6.64 9.53
C GLN A 138 -8.11 6.58 9.05
N MET A 139 -7.85 5.94 7.92
CA MET A 139 -6.50 5.90 7.36
C MET A 139 -6.07 7.25 6.78
N LYS A 140 -7.00 7.96 6.13
CA LYS A 140 -6.78 9.32 5.65
C LYS A 140 -6.47 10.26 6.82
N ASP A 141 -7.29 10.22 7.86
CA ASP A 141 -7.13 11.08 9.05
C ASP A 141 -5.78 10.87 9.75
N ARG A 142 -5.29 9.63 9.80
CA ARG A 142 -3.93 9.33 10.32
C ARG A 142 -2.84 9.92 9.45
N GLY A 143 -2.99 9.90 8.13
CA GLY A 143 -2.06 10.51 7.20
C GLY A 143 -2.02 12.04 7.37
N ASP A 144 -3.17 12.67 7.47
CA ASP A 144 -3.32 14.11 7.67
C ASP A 144 -2.73 14.54 9.03
N ALA A 145 -2.98 13.78 10.10
CA ALA A 145 -2.39 14.04 11.41
C ALA A 145 -0.85 13.93 11.43
N ALA A 146 -0.31 12.94 10.72
CA ALA A 146 1.14 12.79 10.59
C ALA A 146 1.76 13.97 9.83
N PHE A 147 1.10 14.43 8.77
CA PHE A 147 1.54 15.61 8.03
C PHE A 147 1.50 16.88 8.87
N GLN A 148 0.41 17.10 9.62
CA GLN A 148 0.29 18.25 10.54
C GLN A 148 1.38 18.25 11.62
N SER A 149 1.72 17.07 12.17
CA SER A 149 2.81 16.93 13.13
C SER A 149 4.16 17.30 12.53
N LEU A 150 4.41 16.88 11.28
CA LEU A 150 5.62 17.24 10.55
C LEU A 150 5.68 18.76 10.29
N ASP A 151 4.57 19.37 9.85
CA ASP A 151 4.50 20.81 9.58
C ASP A 151 4.79 21.63 10.84
N LYS A 152 4.21 21.26 11.99
CA LYS A 152 4.51 21.90 13.29
C LYS A 152 6.00 21.78 13.63
N TRP A 153 6.58 20.59 13.49
CA TRP A 153 8.00 20.39 13.77
C TRP A 153 8.90 21.23 12.86
N LEU A 154 8.58 21.32 11.56
CA LEU A 154 9.35 22.14 10.59
C LEU A 154 9.25 23.63 10.88
N ARG A 155 8.14 24.11 11.44
CA ARG A 155 7.94 25.52 11.81
C ARG A 155 8.44 25.87 13.21
N GLY A 156 8.86 24.87 13.99
CA GLY A 156 9.32 25.07 15.36
C GLY A 156 8.18 25.30 16.36
N ASP A 157 6.95 25.00 15.98
CA ASP A 157 5.76 25.10 16.83
C ASP A 157 5.64 23.81 17.69
N ASN A 158 6.43 23.73 18.76
CA ASN A 158 6.39 22.64 19.75
C ASN A 158 5.47 22.97 20.92
#